data_d90fd72832e4c9713cd74b6fdfb86b42
#
_entry.id   d90fd72832e4c9713cd74b6fdfb86b42
#
_cell.length_a   1.000
_cell.length_b   1.000
_cell.length_c   1.000
_cell.angle_alpha   90.00
_cell.angle_beta   90.00
_cell.angle_gamma   90.00
#
_symmetry.space_group_name_H-M   'P 1'
#
loop_
_entity.id
_entity.type
_entity.pdbx_description
1 polymer ?
#
loop_
_entity_poly.entity_id
_entity_poly.type
_entity_poly.pdbx_seq_one_letter_code
_entity_poly.pdbx_strand_id
1 'polypeptide(L)'
;MKYVFLGSLSDKWATKQAQRTKGAKAKLKKLKIKIEAVYYTQGEFDFVDVVDAPNAEAVLAFSVWYAKQGYGRIRSMPAFDEKAMSTALKKV
;
A
#
# COMPACT_ATOMS: atom_id res chain seq x y z
N MET A 1 6.36 -2.87 10.49
CA MET A 1 4.88 -2.95 10.62
C MET A 1 4.29 -3.34 9.27
N LYS A 2 3.46 -4.36 9.27
CA LYS A 2 2.83 -4.84 8.04
C LYS A 2 1.55 -4.06 7.74
N TYR A 3 1.39 -3.70 6.47
CA TYR A 3 0.18 -3.05 5.98
C TYR A 3 -0.28 -3.72 4.68
N VAL A 4 -1.57 -3.67 4.45
CA VAL A 4 -2.16 -4.02 3.16
C VAL A 4 -2.68 -2.74 2.53
N PHE A 5 -2.28 -2.51 1.28
CA PHE A 5 -2.78 -1.40 0.48
C PHE A 5 -3.82 -1.92 -0.51
N LEU A 6 -4.96 -1.25 -0.56
CA LEU A 6 -5.97 -1.47 -1.59
C LEU A 6 -5.99 -0.21 -2.45
N GLY A 7 -5.60 -0.34 -3.70
CA GLY A 7 -5.43 0.80 -4.58
C GLY A 7 -6.47 0.89 -5.67
N SER A 8 -6.93 2.12 -5.91
CA SER A 8 -7.78 2.46 -7.03
C SER A 8 -7.02 3.41 -7.93
N LEU A 9 -6.92 3.09 -9.22
CA LEU A 9 -6.17 3.88 -10.19
C LEU A 9 -7.08 4.91 -10.86
N SER A 10 -6.55 6.10 -11.09
CA SER A 10 -7.25 7.08 -11.92
C SER A 10 -7.24 6.61 -13.38
N ASP A 11 -8.23 7.01 -14.15
CA ASP A 11 -8.35 6.63 -15.56
C ASP A 11 -7.10 7.01 -16.37
N LYS A 12 -6.55 8.17 -16.08
CA LYS A 12 -5.35 8.67 -16.74
C LYS A 12 -4.15 7.75 -16.56
N TRP A 13 -4.03 7.12 -15.40
CA TRP A 13 -2.87 6.31 -15.04
C TRP A 13 -3.10 4.80 -15.13
N ALA A 14 -4.33 4.37 -15.39
CA ALA A 14 -4.68 2.95 -15.43
C ALA A 14 -3.85 2.16 -16.44
N THR A 15 -3.49 2.77 -17.58
CA THR A 15 -2.72 2.12 -18.65
C THR A 15 -1.23 2.49 -18.67
N LYS A 16 -0.79 3.35 -17.75
CA LYS A 16 0.60 3.81 -17.69
C LYS A 16 1.38 3.12 -16.58
N GLN A 17 1.30 1.80 -16.56
CA GLN A 17 1.85 1.01 -15.46
C GLN A 17 3.35 1.21 -15.26
N ALA A 18 4.14 1.17 -16.32
CA ALA A 18 5.59 1.26 -16.21
C ALA A 18 6.05 2.56 -15.54
N GLN A 19 5.49 3.70 -15.96
CA GLN A 19 5.79 5.00 -15.38
C GLN A 19 5.33 5.09 -13.93
N ARG A 20 4.09 4.67 -13.66
CA ARG A 20 3.50 4.74 -12.33
C ARG A 20 4.28 3.89 -11.33
N THR A 21 4.58 2.64 -11.70
CA THR A 21 5.29 1.74 -10.79
C THR A 21 6.72 2.18 -10.54
N LYS A 22 7.39 2.74 -11.54
CA LYS A 22 8.73 3.29 -11.36
C LYS A 22 8.74 4.43 -10.32
N GLY A 23 7.80 5.36 -10.45
CA GLY A 23 7.66 6.46 -9.49
C GLY A 23 7.30 5.98 -8.09
N ALA A 24 6.33 5.05 -8.01
CA ALA A 24 5.89 4.48 -6.73
C ALA A 24 7.02 3.75 -6.01
N LYS A 25 7.77 2.91 -6.73
CA LYS A 25 8.90 2.17 -6.13
C LYS A 25 9.98 3.10 -5.62
N ALA A 26 10.29 4.18 -6.35
CA ALA A 26 11.25 5.17 -5.90
C ALA A 26 10.81 5.86 -4.61
N LYS A 27 9.53 6.22 -4.51
CA LYS A 27 8.99 6.86 -3.31
C LYS A 27 8.95 5.91 -2.12
N LEU A 28 8.52 4.67 -2.34
CA LEU A 28 8.51 3.64 -1.29
C LEU A 28 9.92 3.45 -0.72
N LYS A 29 10.93 3.39 -1.58
CA LYS A 29 12.32 3.26 -1.14
C LYS A 29 12.76 4.44 -0.28
N LYS A 30 12.42 5.67 -0.65
CA LYS A 30 12.72 6.86 0.15
C LYS A 30 12.06 6.81 1.52
N LEU A 31 10.84 6.28 1.59
CA LEU A 31 10.09 6.15 2.84
C LEU A 31 10.45 4.88 3.62
N LYS A 32 11.38 4.08 3.10
CA LYS A 32 11.83 2.81 3.71
C LYS A 32 10.69 1.80 3.88
N ILE A 33 9.75 1.83 2.96
CA ILE A 33 8.66 0.87 2.89
C ILE A 33 9.06 -0.24 1.92
N LYS A 34 9.05 -1.48 2.38
CA LYS A 34 9.40 -2.66 1.58
C LYS A 34 8.15 -3.32 1.04
N ILE A 35 8.13 -3.61 -0.26
CA ILE A 35 7.06 -4.36 -0.88
C ILE A 35 7.32 -5.85 -0.67
N GLU A 36 6.36 -6.56 -0.10
CA GLU A 36 6.42 -8.02 0.08
C GLU A 36 5.66 -8.76 -1.01
N ALA A 37 4.54 -8.22 -1.46
CA ALA A 37 3.74 -8.81 -2.53
C ALA A 37 2.92 -7.74 -3.24
N VAL A 38 2.71 -7.92 -4.53
CA VAL A 38 1.87 -7.05 -5.36
C VAL A 38 0.98 -7.93 -6.21
N TYR A 39 -0.32 -7.65 -6.20
CA TYR A 39 -1.29 -8.31 -7.06
C TYR A 39 -2.18 -7.26 -7.71
N TYR A 40 -2.50 -7.47 -8.98
CA TYR A 40 -3.48 -6.65 -9.69
C TYR A 40 -4.82 -7.36 -9.64
N THR A 41 -5.86 -6.60 -9.32
CA THR A 41 -7.19 -7.15 -9.12
C THR A 41 -8.20 -6.53 -10.09
N GLN A 42 -9.30 -7.21 -10.27
CA GLN A 42 -10.39 -6.74 -11.10
C GLN A 42 -11.64 -6.67 -10.23
N GLY A 43 -12.23 -5.49 -10.12
CA GLY A 43 -13.40 -5.27 -9.27
C GLY A 43 -13.33 -3.93 -8.57
N GLU A 44 -13.64 -3.92 -7.28
CA GLU A 44 -13.69 -2.68 -6.50
C GLU A 44 -12.33 -1.97 -6.42
N PHE A 45 -11.24 -2.75 -6.33
CA PHE A 45 -9.89 -2.21 -6.30
C PHE A 45 -9.09 -2.74 -7.48
N ASP A 46 -8.08 -1.99 -7.88
CA ASP A 46 -7.25 -2.30 -9.04
C ASP A 46 -5.98 -3.03 -8.66
N PHE A 47 -5.50 -2.86 -7.43
CA PHE A 47 -4.34 -3.61 -6.95
C PHE A 47 -4.37 -3.78 -5.44
N VAL A 48 -3.62 -4.79 -4.99
CA VAL A 48 -3.40 -5.10 -3.56
C VAL A 48 -1.90 -5.23 -3.36
N ASP A 49 -1.36 -4.47 -2.43
CA ASP A 49 0.04 -4.59 -2.04
C ASP A 49 0.11 -5.03 -0.59
N VAL A 50 1.07 -5.90 -0.29
CA VAL A 50 1.46 -6.21 1.09
C VAL A 50 2.83 -5.60 1.30
N VAL A 51 2.96 -4.77 2.31
CA VAL A 51 4.19 -4.02 2.56
C VAL A 51 4.63 -4.10 4.01
N ASP A 52 5.92 -3.89 4.24
CA ASP A 52 6.47 -3.69 5.56
C ASP A 52 6.96 -2.25 5.68
N ALA A 53 6.38 -1.49 6.59
CA ALA A 53 6.67 -0.07 6.78
C ALA A 53 7.35 0.20 8.12
N PRO A 54 8.21 1.22 8.21
CA PRO A 54 8.88 1.55 9.46
C PRO A 54 7.93 2.13 10.51
N ASN A 55 6.88 2.84 10.08
CA ASN A 55 5.90 3.45 10.98
C ASN A 55 4.65 3.86 10.19
N ALA A 56 3.63 4.28 10.91
CA ALA A 56 2.35 4.69 10.31
C ALA A 56 2.47 5.97 9.50
N GLU A 57 3.34 6.88 9.91
CA GLU A 57 3.54 8.16 9.22
C GLU A 57 4.11 7.97 7.82
N ALA A 58 4.99 6.99 7.64
CA ALA A 58 5.52 6.66 6.32
C ALA A 58 4.41 6.18 5.38
N VAL A 59 3.49 5.37 5.90
CA VAL A 59 2.33 4.88 5.16
C VAL A 59 1.41 6.03 4.77
N LEU A 60 1.12 6.91 5.70
CA LEU A 60 0.32 8.09 5.43
C LEU A 60 0.97 8.97 4.36
N ALA A 61 2.27 9.22 4.49
CA ALA A 61 3.01 10.01 3.51
C ALA A 61 2.93 9.42 2.12
N PHE A 62 3.07 8.11 1.99
CA PHE A 62 2.96 7.45 0.70
C PHE A 62 1.56 7.59 0.11
N SER A 63 0.53 7.40 0.91
CA SER A 63 -0.86 7.52 0.47
C SER A 63 -1.18 8.93 -0.05
N VAL A 64 -0.77 9.95 0.70
CA VAL A 64 -0.98 11.35 0.30
C VAL A 64 -0.18 11.68 -0.96
N TRP A 65 1.08 11.23 -1.03
CA TRP A 65 1.92 11.45 -2.20
C TRP A 65 1.32 10.80 -3.46
N TYR A 66 0.81 9.58 -3.32
CA TYR A 66 0.20 8.85 -4.42
C TYR A 66 -1.00 9.62 -5.01
N ALA A 67 -1.83 10.16 -4.13
CA ALA A 67 -2.95 11.00 -4.53
C ALA A 67 -2.48 12.32 -5.17
N LYS A 68 -1.43 12.93 -4.62
CA LYS A 68 -0.84 14.16 -5.17
C LYS A 68 -0.33 13.96 -6.59
N GLN A 69 0.24 12.80 -6.88
CA GLN A 69 0.70 12.48 -8.24
C GLN A 69 -0.46 12.28 -9.21
N GLY A 70 -1.66 12.15 -8.71
CA GLY A 70 -2.82 11.86 -9.54
C GLY A 70 -2.91 10.41 -9.99
N TYR A 71 -2.10 9.52 -9.43
CA TYR A 71 -2.09 8.11 -9.81
C TYR A 71 -3.38 7.41 -9.43
N GLY A 72 -3.96 7.78 -8.30
CA GLY A 72 -5.17 7.19 -7.76
C GLY A 72 -5.24 7.37 -6.26
N ARG A 73 -5.96 6.47 -5.61
CA ARG A 73 -6.13 6.50 -4.15
C ARG A 73 -5.72 5.16 -3.55
N ILE A 74 -5.18 5.22 -2.35
CA ILE A 74 -4.78 4.03 -1.60
C ILE A 74 -5.52 4.03 -0.28
N ARG A 75 -6.13 2.87 0.06
CA ARG A 75 -6.61 2.60 1.40
C ARG A 75 -5.58 1.68 2.04
N SER A 76 -5.08 2.07 3.19
CA SER A 76 -4.07 1.30 3.91
C SER A 76 -4.65 0.76 5.19
N MET A 77 -4.37 -0.51 5.46
CA MET A 77 -4.84 -1.20 6.65
C MET A 77 -3.67 -1.85 7.36
N PRO A 78 -3.49 -1.62 8.66
CA PRO A 78 -2.52 -2.42 9.42
C PRO A 78 -2.93 -3.89 9.34
N ALA A 79 -1.95 -4.77 9.14
CA ALA A 79 -2.19 -6.19 9.03
C ALA A 79 -1.44 -6.93 10.12
N PHE A 80 -2.06 -7.97 10.66
CA PHE A 80 -1.55 -8.73 11.78
C PHE A 80 -1.55 -10.21 11.41
N ASP A 81 -0.51 -10.92 11.84
CA ASP A 81 -0.42 -12.35 11.64
C ASP A 81 -1.23 -13.12 12.71
N GLU A 82 -1.25 -14.44 12.57
CA GLU A 82 -1.99 -15.29 13.52
C GLU A 82 -1.46 -15.17 14.94
N LYS A 83 -0.16 -15.01 15.10
CA LYS A 83 0.46 -14.86 16.42
C LYS A 83 -0.03 -13.58 17.10
N ALA A 84 -0.09 -12.47 16.37
CA ALA A 84 -0.60 -11.21 16.90
C ALA A 84 -2.07 -11.32 17.29
N MET A 85 -2.87 -12.01 16.47
CA MET A 85 -4.28 -12.26 16.79
C MET A 85 -4.41 -13.08 18.08
N SER A 86 -3.62 -14.15 18.21
CA SER A 86 -3.62 -14.97 19.42
C SER A 86 -3.26 -14.16 20.67
N THR A 87 -2.28 -13.27 20.56
CA THR A 87 -1.90 -12.39 21.66
C THR A 87 -3.02 -11.42 22.02
N ALA A 88 -3.67 -10.85 21.02
CA ALA A 88 -4.79 -9.94 21.22
C ALA A 88 -5.97 -10.62 21.93
N LEU A 89 -6.27 -11.85 21.55
CA LEU A 89 -7.36 -12.62 22.17
C LEU A 89 -7.16 -12.86 23.66
N LYS A 90 -5.91 -12.92 24.12
CA LYS A 90 -5.61 -13.08 25.55
C LYS A 90 -5.93 -11.81 26.35
N LYS A 91 -6.14 -10.69 25.68
CA LYS A 91 -6.45 -9.40 26.32
C LYS A 91 -7.93 -9.07 26.31
N VAL A 92 -8.73 -9.93 25.73
CA VAL A 92 -10.19 -9.70 25.61
C VAL A 92 -10.95 -10.17 26.83
#